data_6d4d6d784fd885d1da242bf6d15c1497
#
_entry.id   6d4d6d784fd885d1da242bf6d15c1497
#
_cell.length_a   1.000
_cell.length_b   1.000
_cell.length_c   1.000
_cell.angle_alpha   90.00
_cell.angle_beta   90.00
_cell.angle_gamma   90.00
#
_symmetry.space_group_name_H-M   'P 1'
#
loop_
_entity.id
_entity.type
_entity.pdbx_description
1 polymer ?
#
loop_
_entity_poly.entity_id
_entity_poly.type
_entity_poly.pdbx_seq_one_letter_code
_entity_poly.pdbx_strand_id
1 'polypeptide(L)'
;MTTGRNGVRERAYTLAEIVVVVLVLAIAAAIVIGSIGTTKDAQAISGARVLASDVELARNLAVTTQAPHTVLFSSDRQSYKVVANYTGGGYALATAVEHPVRGNERFEVRLASLNGMGSAVVETVNFGGQAYVTFDAEGDPSSGGSVALRSGGTGMVISVEALTGAVSVARSAE
;
A
#
# COMPACT_ATOMS: atom_id res chain seq x y z
N MET A 1 16.65 -22.02 -69.57
CA MET A 1 15.95 -21.56 -68.32
C MET A 1 16.81 -22.01 -67.14
N THR A 2 17.57 -21.08 -66.59
CA THR A 2 18.52 -21.41 -65.49
C THR A 2 17.96 -20.79 -64.21
N THR A 3 17.48 -21.64 -63.32
CA THR A 3 16.90 -21.22 -62.02
C THR A 3 18.04 -20.93 -61.05
N GLY A 4 18.29 -19.66 -60.77
CA GLY A 4 19.27 -19.24 -59.77
C GLY A 4 18.76 -19.56 -58.38
N ARG A 5 19.37 -20.49 -57.66
CA ARG A 5 19.21 -20.74 -56.22
C ARG A 5 19.97 -19.66 -55.47
N ASN A 6 19.24 -18.69 -54.95
CA ASN A 6 19.78 -17.78 -53.93
C ASN A 6 20.11 -18.59 -52.65
N GLY A 7 21.37 -18.93 -52.49
CA GLY A 7 21.86 -19.52 -51.24
C GLY A 7 21.82 -18.47 -50.14
N VAL A 8 20.89 -18.61 -49.19
CA VAL A 8 20.92 -17.89 -47.92
C VAL A 8 22.18 -18.37 -47.19
N ARG A 9 23.17 -17.48 -47.04
CA ARG A 9 24.36 -17.77 -46.23
C ARG A 9 23.91 -17.84 -44.77
N GLU A 10 23.74 -19.02 -44.25
CA GLU A 10 23.61 -19.25 -42.81
C GLU A 10 24.93 -18.84 -42.15
N ARG A 11 24.88 -17.80 -41.36
CA ARG A 11 26.02 -17.37 -40.54
C ARG A 11 26.06 -18.29 -39.31
N ALA A 12 27.03 -19.20 -39.28
CA ALA A 12 27.35 -19.97 -38.08
C ALA A 12 28.01 -19.04 -37.05
N TYR A 13 27.46 -18.98 -35.84
CA TYR A 13 28.06 -18.24 -34.75
C TYR A 13 29.33 -18.93 -34.26
N THR A 14 30.35 -18.15 -33.95
CA THR A 14 31.57 -18.67 -33.37
C THR A 14 31.37 -18.97 -31.88
N LEU A 15 32.12 -19.95 -31.35
CA LEU A 15 32.09 -20.28 -29.94
C LEU A 15 32.42 -19.03 -29.07
N ALA A 16 33.38 -18.22 -29.51
CA ALA A 16 33.73 -16.97 -28.84
C ALA A 16 32.56 -15.98 -28.77
N GLU A 17 31.76 -15.87 -29.83
CA GLU A 17 30.61 -14.98 -29.87
C GLU A 17 29.51 -15.40 -28.88
N ILE A 18 29.25 -16.71 -28.79
CA ILE A 18 28.29 -17.23 -27.79
C ILE A 18 28.79 -17.00 -26.36
N VAL A 19 30.08 -17.18 -26.10
CA VAL A 19 30.66 -16.91 -24.76
C VAL A 19 30.51 -15.43 -24.38
N VAL A 20 30.77 -14.53 -25.32
CA VAL A 20 30.60 -13.08 -25.06
C VAL A 20 29.14 -12.73 -24.81
N VAL A 21 28.20 -13.28 -25.58
CA VAL A 21 26.75 -13.04 -25.37
C VAL A 21 26.32 -13.55 -24.00
N VAL A 22 26.71 -14.74 -23.59
CA VAL A 22 26.38 -15.28 -22.26
C VAL A 22 26.99 -14.45 -21.16
N LEU A 23 28.22 -13.95 -21.31
CA LEU A 23 28.86 -13.05 -20.34
C LEU A 23 28.08 -11.75 -20.19
N VAL A 24 27.67 -11.11 -21.30
CA VAL A 24 26.87 -9.88 -21.27
C VAL A 24 25.51 -10.13 -20.61
N LEU A 25 24.84 -11.23 -20.92
CA LEU A 25 23.58 -11.61 -20.29
C LEU A 25 23.72 -11.86 -18.78
N ALA A 26 24.83 -12.48 -18.35
CA ALA A 26 25.12 -12.71 -16.93
C ALA A 26 25.31 -11.38 -16.17
N ILE A 27 26.03 -10.43 -16.77
CA ILE A 27 26.21 -9.08 -16.17
C ILE A 27 24.88 -8.34 -16.12
N ALA A 28 24.09 -8.36 -17.20
CA ALA A 28 22.78 -7.73 -17.25
C ALA A 28 21.82 -8.33 -16.20
N ALA A 29 21.82 -9.66 -16.04
CA ALA A 29 21.02 -10.33 -15.02
C ALA A 29 21.41 -9.92 -13.59
N ALA A 30 22.70 -9.76 -13.31
CA ALA A 30 23.19 -9.34 -11.99
C ALA A 30 22.70 -7.94 -11.59
N ILE A 31 22.58 -7.02 -12.55
CA ILE A 31 22.06 -5.66 -12.31
C ILE A 31 20.56 -5.68 -11.98
N VAL A 32 19.78 -6.52 -12.66
CA VAL A 32 18.32 -6.62 -12.44
C VAL A 32 17.99 -7.16 -11.05
N ILE A 33 18.73 -8.14 -10.55
CA ILE A 33 18.50 -8.75 -9.23
C ILE A 33 18.65 -7.72 -8.10
N GLY A 34 19.57 -6.75 -8.22
CA GLY A 34 19.78 -5.69 -7.24
C GLY A 34 18.61 -4.70 -7.08
N SER A 35 17.71 -4.60 -8.06
CA SER A 35 16.60 -3.64 -8.08
C SER A 35 15.35 -4.08 -7.30
N ILE A 36 15.24 -5.35 -6.92
CA ILE A 36 14.01 -5.91 -6.31
C ILE A 36 13.80 -5.37 -4.89
N GLY A 37 14.87 -5.08 -4.14
CA GLY A 37 14.79 -4.49 -2.80
C GLY A 37 14.15 -3.10 -2.79
N THR A 38 14.57 -2.24 -3.71
CA THR A 38 14.09 -0.84 -3.81
C THR A 38 12.61 -0.72 -4.16
N THR A 39 12.06 -1.69 -4.90
CA THR A 39 10.63 -1.72 -5.26
C THR A 39 9.75 -1.98 -4.04
N LYS A 40 10.14 -2.90 -3.15
CA LYS A 40 9.39 -3.20 -1.92
C LYS A 40 9.42 -2.02 -0.94
N ASP A 41 10.55 -1.35 -0.83
CA ASP A 41 10.68 -0.17 0.02
C ASP A 41 9.77 0.98 -0.45
N ALA A 42 9.71 1.21 -1.77
CA ALA A 42 8.78 2.17 -2.37
C ALA A 42 7.31 1.80 -2.11
N GLN A 43 6.98 0.50 -2.06
CA GLN A 43 5.63 0.02 -1.74
C GLN A 43 5.25 0.31 -0.29
N ALA A 44 6.17 0.16 0.68
CA ALA A 44 5.92 0.52 2.07
C ALA A 44 5.59 2.01 2.21
N ILE A 45 6.40 2.87 1.60
CA ILE A 45 6.24 4.32 1.64
C ILE A 45 4.91 4.74 0.99
N SER A 46 4.59 4.18 -0.18
CA SER A 46 3.36 4.48 -0.91
C SER A 46 2.12 4.01 -0.12
N GLY A 47 2.17 2.78 0.43
CA GLY A 47 1.09 2.24 1.26
C GLY A 47 0.83 3.08 2.51
N ALA A 48 1.89 3.52 3.19
CA ALA A 48 1.77 4.39 4.36
C ALA A 48 1.15 5.74 4.02
N ARG A 49 1.50 6.33 2.88
CA ARG A 49 0.92 7.60 2.42
C ARG A 49 -0.56 7.47 2.05
N VAL A 50 -0.94 6.39 1.38
CA VAL A 50 -2.36 6.13 1.06
C VAL A 50 -3.16 5.96 2.34
N LEU A 51 -2.69 5.13 3.28
CA LEU A 51 -3.38 4.94 4.55
C LEU A 51 -3.48 6.26 5.34
N ALA A 52 -2.42 7.06 5.41
CA ALA A 52 -2.43 8.36 6.08
C ALA A 52 -3.45 9.31 5.43
N SER A 53 -3.47 9.38 4.09
CA SER A 53 -4.45 10.19 3.35
C SER A 53 -5.89 9.73 3.59
N ASP A 54 -6.14 8.43 3.67
CA ASP A 54 -7.47 7.89 3.94
C ASP A 54 -7.93 8.14 5.39
N VAL A 55 -6.99 8.13 6.35
CA VAL A 55 -7.27 8.52 7.75
C VAL A 55 -7.62 10.02 7.83
N GLU A 56 -6.86 10.88 7.15
CA GLU A 56 -7.17 12.30 7.05
C GLU A 56 -8.52 12.55 6.36
N LEU A 57 -8.81 11.78 5.30
CA LEU A 57 -10.09 11.87 4.60
C LEU A 57 -11.26 11.45 5.50
N ALA A 58 -11.09 10.42 6.32
CA ALA A 58 -12.11 10.02 7.31
C ALA A 58 -12.35 11.12 8.35
N ARG A 59 -11.30 11.78 8.83
CA ARG A 59 -11.38 12.95 9.70
C ARG A 59 -12.15 14.10 9.02
N ASN A 60 -11.80 14.42 7.78
CA ASN A 60 -12.47 15.47 7.01
C ASN A 60 -13.95 15.16 6.76
N LEU A 61 -14.30 13.89 6.53
CA LEU A 61 -15.68 13.43 6.42
C LEU A 61 -16.43 13.67 7.72
N ALA A 62 -15.83 13.37 8.88
CA ALA A 62 -16.45 13.60 10.18
C ALA A 62 -16.80 15.09 10.39
N VAL A 63 -15.87 15.99 10.09
CA VAL A 63 -16.08 17.43 10.17
C VAL A 63 -17.13 17.91 9.15
N THR A 64 -17.04 17.45 7.91
CA THR A 64 -17.91 17.93 6.82
C THR A 64 -19.36 17.47 6.99
N THR A 65 -19.55 16.22 7.45
CA THR A 65 -20.88 15.64 7.66
C THR A 65 -21.44 15.91 9.06
N GLN A 66 -20.65 16.50 9.95
CA GLN A 66 -20.98 16.73 11.36
C GLN A 66 -21.43 15.45 12.07
N ALA A 67 -20.80 14.34 11.72
CA ALA A 67 -21.13 13.01 12.25
C ALA A 67 -19.84 12.19 12.47
N PRO A 68 -19.77 11.37 13.53
CA PRO A 68 -18.60 10.56 13.78
C PRO A 68 -18.28 9.60 12.64
N HIS A 69 -16.99 9.55 12.26
CA HIS A 69 -16.47 8.60 11.28
C HIS A 69 -15.34 7.78 11.87
N THR A 70 -15.38 6.49 11.64
CA THR A 70 -14.43 5.52 12.21
C THR A 70 -13.63 4.84 11.11
N VAL A 71 -12.33 4.88 11.23
CA VAL A 71 -11.43 4.01 10.44
C VAL A 71 -11.29 2.71 11.19
N LEU A 72 -11.88 1.65 10.66
CA LEU A 72 -11.95 0.33 11.26
C LEU A 72 -11.10 -0.67 10.50
N PHE A 73 -10.16 -1.31 11.17
CA PHE A 73 -9.28 -2.32 10.58
C PHE A 73 -9.87 -3.72 10.75
N SER A 74 -9.66 -4.56 9.74
CA SER A 74 -10.05 -5.97 9.81
C SER A 74 -9.17 -6.74 10.81
N SER A 75 -9.67 -7.84 11.34
CA SER A 75 -8.95 -8.70 12.29
C SER A 75 -7.68 -9.31 11.71
N ASP A 76 -7.67 -9.57 10.39
CA ASP A 76 -6.50 -10.05 9.66
C ASP A 76 -5.53 -8.92 9.27
N ARG A 77 -5.90 -7.66 9.55
CA ARG A 77 -5.12 -6.44 9.25
C ARG A 77 -4.77 -6.25 7.77
N GLN A 78 -5.49 -6.92 6.86
CA GLN A 78 -5.26 -6.79 5.42
C GLN A 78 -6.13 -5.72 4.77
N SER A 79 -7.19 -5.29 5.45
CA SER A 79 -8.11 -4.29 4.96
C SER A 79 -8.57 -3.33 6.06
N TYR A 80 -9.02 -2.17 5.66
CA TYR A 80 -9.68 -1.21 6.51
C TYR A 80 -10.85 -0.58 5.76
N LYS A 81 -11.77 -0.01 6.52
CA LYS A 81 -12.90 0.72 5.97
C LYS A 81 -13.27 1.92 6.82
N VAL A 82 -13.92 2.88 6.21
CA VAL A 82 -14.48 4.04 6.89
C VAL A 82 -15.97 3.85 7.08
N VAL A 83 -16.43 4.01 8.33
CA VAL A 83 -17.80 3.76 8.75
C VAL A 83 -18.34 5.00 9.46
N ALA A 84 -19.54 5.46 9.13
CA ALA A 84 -20.22 6.52 9.87
C ALA A 84 -20.96 5.95 11.09
N ASN A 85 -20.97 6.69 12.19
CA ASN A 85 -21.72 6.38 13.41
C ASN A 85 -21.49 4.93 13.92
N TYR A 86 -20.22 4.50 13.96
CA TYR A 86 -19.86 3.16 14.41
C TYR A 86 -20.16 2.98 15.91
N THR A 87 -21.02 2.01 16.22
CA THR A 87 -21.44 1.69 17.60
C THR A 87 -20.90 0.35 18.11
N GLY A 88 -20.02 -0.30 17.34
CA GLY A 88 -19.49 -1.62 17.66
C GLY A 88 -19.94 -2.70 16.69
N GLY A 89 -19.78 -3.96 17.06
CA GLY A 89 -20.16 -5.12 16.23
C GLY A 89 -19.04 -5.65 15.33
N GLY A 90 -17.91 -5.01 15.32
CA GLY A 90 -16.72 -5.45 14.59
C GLY A 90 -16.75 -5.18 13.08
N TYR A 91 -15.66 -5.53 12.43
CA TYR A 91 -15.44 -5.23 11.01
C TYR A 91 -16.49 -5.84 10.09
N ALA A 92 -16.87 -7.11 10.30
CA ALA A 92 -17.75 -7.84 9.40
C ALA A 92 -19.17 -7.25 9.30
N LEU A 93 -19.69 -6.70 10.41
CA LEU A 93 -21.05 -6.14 10.49
C LEU A 93 -21.12 -4.65 10.14
N ALA A 94 -19.99 -3.95 10.17
CA ALA A 94 -19.94 -2.55 9.89
C ALA A 94 -20.08 -2.27 8.38
N THR A 95 -20.91 -1.31 8.00
CA THR A 95 -21.12 -0.89 6.60
C THR A 95 -20.25 0.30 6.28
N ALA A 96 -19.38 0.17 5.29
CA ALA A 96 -18.54 1.27 4.84
C ALA A 96 -19.37 2.37 4.18
N VAL A 97 -18.97 3.63 4.40
CA VAL A 97 -19.55 4.79 3.68
C VAL A 97 -19.17 4.73 2.19
N GLU A 98 -19.82 5.55 1.38
CA GLU A 98 -19.37 5.74 -0.01
C GLU A 98 -18.05 6.50 -0.05
N HIS A 99 -17.18 6.11 -0.98
CA HIS A 99 -15.89 6.76 -1.12
C HIS A 99 -16.06 8.13 -1.81
N PRO A 100 -15.69 9.24 -1.17
CA PRO A 100 -16.03 10.57 -1.69
C PRO A 100 -15.38 10.93 -3.03
N VAL A 101 -14.28 10.26 -3.36
CA VAL A 101 -13.51 10.52 -4.60
C VAL A 101 -13.78 9.49 -5.69
N ARG A 102 -14.06 8.23 -5.31
CA ARG A 102 -14.23 7.13 -6.28
C ARG A 102 -15.67 6.90 -6.70
N GLY A 103 -16.64 7.62 -6.15
CA GLY A 103 -18.08 7.53 -6.46
C GLY A 103 -18.60 6.09 -6.40
N ASN A 104 -19.80 5.85 -5.94
CA ASN A 104 -20.48 4.54 -5.90
C ASN A 104 -19.67 3.33 -5.35
N GLU A 105 -18.38 3.48 -5.06
CA GLU A 105 -17.57 2.47 -4.39
C GLU A 105 -17.67 2.65 -2.87
N ARG A 106 -17.68 1.53 -2.14
CA ARG A 106 -17.60 1.56 -0.69
C ARG A 106 -16.18 1.96 -0.26
N PHE A 107 -16.08 2.77 0.77
CA PHE A 107 -14.78 3.14 1.33
C PHE A 107 -14.20 1.97 2.14
N GLU A 108 -13.88 0.92 1.44
CA GLU A 108 -13.20 -0.26 1.94
C GLU A 108 -11.95 -0.50 1.09
N VAL A 109 -10.80 -0.54 1.73
CA VAL A 109 -9.50 -0.63 1.08
C VAL A 109 -8.80 -1.90 1.54
N ARG A 110 -8.37 -2.69 0.57
CA ARG A 110 -7.46 -3.81 0.78
C ARG A 110 -6.09 -3.41 0.25
N LEU A 111 -5.09 -3.33 1.12
CA LEU A 111 -3.75 -2.85 0.75
C LEU A 111 -3.12 -3.67 -0.39
N ALA A 112 -3.25 -5.01 -0.33
CA ALA A 112 -2.71 -5.89 -1.37
C ALA A 112 -3.35 -5.71 -2.76
N SER A 113 -4.55 -5.12 -2.85
CA SER A 113 -5.23 -4.86 -4.13
C SER A 113 -4.88 -3.51 -4.76
N LEU A 114 -4.18 -2.66 -4.03
CA LEU A 114 -3.74 -1.37 -4.55
C LEU A 114 -2.57 -1.56 -5.51
N ASN A 115 -2.66 -0.90 -6.67
CA ASN A 115 -1.62 -0.97 -7.69
C ASN A 115 -0.26 -0.55 -7.13
N GLY A 116 0.73 -1.42 -7.26
CA GLY A 116 2.08 -1.17 -6.79
C GLY A 116 2.29 -1.33 -5.28
N MET A 117 1.35 -1.92 -4.52
CA MET A 117 1.45 -2.09 -3.07
C MET A 117 1.25 -3.54 -2.61
N GLY A 118 1.27 -4.51 -3.52
CA GLY A 118 0.91 -5.91 -3.26
C GLY A 118 1.72 -6.64 -2.18
N SER A 119 2.85 -6.08 -1.74
CA SER A 119 3.64 -6.64 -0.64
C SER A 119 3.54 -5.84 0.67
N ALA A 120 2.75 -4.76 0.71
CA ALA A 120 2.54 -3.97 1.92
C ALA A 120 1.56 -4.68 2.87
N VAL A 121 1.99 -4.86 4.11
CA VAL A 121 1.22 -5.54 5.17
C VAL A 121 1.15 -4.66 6.41
N VAL A 122 -0.03 -4.56 7.01
CA VAL A 122 -0.19 -3.92 8.32
C VAL A 122 0.25 -4.90 9.40
N GLU A 123 1.28 -4.55 10.14
CA GLU A 123 1.81 -5.38 11.24
C GLU A 123 1.06 -5.15 12.54
N THR A 124 0.85 -3.89 12.89
CA THR A 124 0.16 -3.53 14.13
C THR A 124 -0.80 -2.37 13.90
N VAL A 125 -1.90 -2.40 14.65
CA VAL A 125 -2.84 -1.29 14.77
C VAL A 125 -3.10 -1.11 16.26
N ASN A 126 -2.90 0.09 16.77
CA ASN A 126 -3.13 0.37 18.18
C ASN A 126 -3.59 1.82 18.39
N PHE A 127 -4.85 2.00 18.72
CA PHE A 127 -5.47 3.26 19.09
C PHE A 127 -6.10 3.08 20.48
N GLY A 128 -5.30 3.31 21.54
CA GLY A 128 -5.78 3.08 22.90
C GLY A 128 -6.18 1.61 23.19
N GLY A 129 -5.51 0.64 22.56
CA GLY A 129 -5.84 -0.78 22.66
C GLY A 129 -6.88 -1.29 21.65
N GLN A 130 -7.41 -0.40 20.80
CA GLN A 130 -8.41 -0.75 19.78
C GLN A 130 -7.79 -0.84 18.38
N ALA A 131 -8.40 -1.64 17.51
CA ALA A 131 -8.06 -1.73 16.10
C ALA A 131 -8.90 -0.75 15.25
N TYR A 132 -9.26 0.38 15.80
CA TYR A 132 -9.98 1.45 15.11
C TYR A 132 -9.72 2.81 15.78
N VAL A 133 -9.91 3.88 15.02
CA VAL A 133 -9.96 5.26 15.52
C VAL A 133 -11.24 5.91 15.02
N THR A 134 -11.96 6.60 15.91
CA THR A 134 -13.16 7.38 15.57
C THR A 134 -12.83 8.85 15.66
N PHE A 135 -13.16 9.61 14.64
CA PHE A 135 -13.14 11.06 14.64
C PHE A 135 -14.55 11.59 14.88
N ASP A 136 -14.70 12.53 15.79
CA ASP A 136 -15.97 13.19 16.07
C ASP A 136 -16.26 14.32 15.05
N ALA A 137 -17.36 15.05 15.26
CA ALA A 137 -17.78 16.13 14.36
C ALA A 137 -16.81 17.32 14.33
N GLU A 138 -15.99 17.47 15.35
CA GLU A 138 -14.92 18.48 15.47
C GLU A 138 -13.63 18.01 14.80
N GLY A 139 -13.52 16.72 14.49
CA GLY A 139 -12.35 16.08 13.93
C GLY A 139 -11.34 15.60 14.97
N ASP A 140 -11.75 15.53 16.23
CA ASP A 140 -10.93 15.03 17.30
C ASP A 140 -10.97 13.48 17.34
N PRO A 141 -9.83 12.81 17.51
CA PRO A 141 -9.81 11.35 17.55
C PRO A 141 -10.25 10.81 18.91
N SER A 142 -10.93 9.70 18.93
CA SER A 142 -11.30 8.99 20.17
C SER A 142 -10.09 8.60 21.03
N SER A 143 -8.95 8.40 20.40
CA SER A 143 -7.64 8.18 21.04
C SER A 143 -6.53 8.41 20.04
N GLY A 144 -5.37 8.86 20.52
CA GLY A 144 -4.14 8.79 19.75
C GLY A 144 -3.67 7.34 19.57
N GLY A 145 -2.85 7.13 18.55
CA GLY A 145 -2.32 5.80 18.30
C GLY A 145 -1.54 5.71 17.01
N SER A 146 -1.24 4.49 16.60
CA SER A 146 -0.45 4.27 15.40
C SER A 146 -0.80 2.97 14.67
N VAL A 147 -0.47 2.98 13.39
CA VAL A 147 -0.49 1.81 12.51
C VAL A 147 0.92 1.60 12.00
N ALA A 148 1.49 0.42 12.20
CA ALA A 148 2.74 0.02 11.60
C ALA A 148 2.48 -0.81 10.34
N LEU A 149 3.15 -0.43 9.26
CA LEU A 149 3.06 -1.06 7.94
C LEU A 149 4.46 -1.45 7.49
N ARG A 150 4.60 -2.64 6.92
CA ARG A 150 5.87 -3.12 6.38
C ARG A 150 5.72 -3.63 4.95
N SER A 151 6.78 -3.44 4.17
CA SER A 151 6.97 -4.13 2.89
C SER A 151 8.45 -4.38 2.68
N GLY A 152 8.83 -5.63 2.47
CA GLY A 152 10.25 -6.01 2.41
C GLY A 152 10.97 -5.74 3.72
N GLY A 153 12.11 -5.03 3.64
CA GLY A 153 12.91 -4.61 4.80
C GLY A 153 12.49 -3.27 5.40
N THR A 154 11.53 -2.53 4.79
CA THR A 154 11.17 -1.18 5.24
C THR A 154 9.86 -1.19 6.01
N GLY A 155 9.92 -0.72 7.26
CA GLY A 155 8.78 -0.42 8.11
C GLY A 155 8.42 1.07 8.06
N MET A 156 7.11 1.36 8.07
CA MET A 156 6.55 2.70 8.16
C MET A 156 5.53 2.75 9.30
N VAL A 157 5.49 3.85 10.01
CA VAL A 157 4.53 4.10 11.10
C VAL A 157 3.68 5.32 10.73
N ILE A 158 2.39 5.16 10.77
CA ILE A 158 1.40 6.21 10.63
C ILE A 158 0.87 6.49 12.04
N SER A 159 1.05 7.71 12.51
CA SER A 159 0.62 8.11 13.86
C SER A 159 -0.50 9.14 13.78
N VAL A 160 -1.48 9.00 14.67
CA VAL A 160 -2.56 9.96 14.89
C VAL A 160 -2.36 10.57 16.27
N GLU A 161 -2.23 11.88 16.36
CA GLU A 161 -2.08 12.59 17.61
C GLU A 161 -3.40 12.65 18.39
N ALA A 162 -3.34 12.43 19.70
CA ALA A 162 -4.52 12.29 20.54
C ALA A 162 -5.35 13.57 20.70
N LEU A 163 -4.73 14.75 20.63
CA LEU A 163 -5.40 16.04 20.88
C LEU A 163 -5.86 16.74 19.61
N THR A 164 -5.14 16.56 18.52
CA THR A 164 -5.38 17.34 17.29
C THR A 164 -5.87 16.48 16.14
N GLY A 165 -5.78 15.14 16.28
CA GLY A 165 -6.04 14.21 15.18
C GLY A 165 -5.05 14.35 14.04
N ALA A 166 -3.93 15.06 14.22
CA ALA A 166 -2.92 15.23 13.18
C ALA A 166 -2.31 13.89 12.80
N VAL A 167 -2.24 13.63 11.50
CA VAL A 167 -1.68 12.39 10.95
C VAL A 167 -0.26 12.65 10.50
N SER A 168 0.66 11.80 10.92
CA SER A 168 2.06 11.84 10.50
C SER A 168 2.55 10.48 10.04
N VAL A 169 3.54 10.49 9.14
CA VAL A 169 4.16 9.27 8.60
C VAL A 169 5.66 9.33 8.86
N ALA A 170 6.18 8.31 9.49
CA ALA A 170 7.60 8.16 9.78
C ALA A 170 8.11 6.77 9.37
N ARG A 171 9.41 6.63 9.15
CA ARG A 171 10.03 5.31 9.01
C ARG A 171 10.10 4.66 10.39
N SER A 172 9.76 3.39 10.48
CA SER A 172 9.97 2.61 11.70
C SER A 172 11.48 2.54 11.99
N ALA A 173 11.89 2.86 13.21
CA ALA A 173 13.23 2.50 13.67
C ALA A 173 13.31 0.97 13.77
N GLU A 174 14.39 0.39 13.24
CA GLU A 174 14.71 -1.02 13.39
C GLU A 174 15.02 -1.34 14.86
#